data_25730ec9e619dbf95f3c73520b5333f8
#
_entry.id   25730ec9e619dbf95f3c73520b5333f8
#
_cell.length_a   1.000
_cell.length_b   1.000
_cell.length_c   1.000
_cell.angle_alpha   90.00
_cell.angle_beta   90.00
_cell.angle_gamma   90.00
#
_symmetry.space_group_name_H-M   'P 1'
#
loop_
_entity.id
_entity.type
_entity.pdbx_description
1 polymer ?
#
loop_
_entity_poly.entity_id
_entity_poly.type
_entity_poly.pdbx_seq_one_letter_code
_entity_poly.pdbx_strand_id
1 'polypeptide(L)'
;MEQKVIFNGQVFTLTRFWATEEPCLRITDPQQIGMPKMEFVGGHPDEYCIFLKNLTEAELAQITSLDGAPLDVREELRQFLTGKDNPMALQDKKIMPPPWMAFPEIERYSIGWRMGYGEDYIYRFGDWLDTLSPDERTEYRTLFPEPVTWKGWWDDEDSSEVLEHGDFLVDAWQPEGQPKYTRQWLQQEFAAGRKRELCLFWGHQPSEDGQLTKSCLSQWWMEDFYTTADSYLCMEQYMMAAKAELFGDKEIRDQILKCSDQKQIKALGRKVRGFDQKVWDKFKYAIVLLGNWHKFSQNRELREFLLSTGDSVLVEASPYDAIWGIRLAASSPEAQDPMKWRGQNLLGFALMEVRDELRRVTQNEMRCDWSTVWQK
;
A
#
# COMPACT_ATOMS: atom_id res chain seq x y z
N MET A 1 26.72 17.59 -4.59
CA MET A 1 27.53 18.04 -3.42
C MET A 1 27.84 16.81 -2.61
N GLU A 2 29.11 16.56 -2.27
CA GLU A 2 29.47 15.47 -1.38
C GLU A 2 30.01 16.07 -0.08
N GLN A 3 29.39 15.76 1.05
CA GLN A 3 29.76 16.29 2.35
C GLN A 3 29.80 15.13 3.37
N LYS A 4 30.84 15.07 4.17
CA LYS A 4 30.91 14.14 5.30
C LYS A 4 30.06 14.64 6.46
N VAL A 5 29.24 13.75 7.01
CA VAL A 5 28.29 14.03 8.09
C VAL A 5 28.33 12.92 9.13
N ILE A 6 27.86 13.20 10.34
CA ILE A 6 27.66 12.21 11.40
C ILE A 6 26.16 11.96 11.54
N PHE A 7 25.77 10.69 11.53
CA PHE A 7 24.42 10.22 11.83
C PHE A 7 24.51 8.97 12.72
N ASN A 8 23.79 8.96 13.82
CA ASN A 8 23.85 7.88 14.84
C ASN A 8 25.29 7.53 15.29
N GLY A 9 26.14 8.55 15.43
CA GLY A 9 27.53 8.39 15.87
C GLY A 9 28.49 7.81 14.82
N GLN A 10 28.06 7.64 13.59
CA GLN A 10 28.86 7.10 12.49
C GLN A 10 29.00 8.13 11.35
N VAL A 11 30.08 8.04 10.59
CA VAL A 11 30.39 8.98 9.50
C VAL A 11 29.82 8.46 8.19
N PHE A 12 29.02 9.27 7.52
CA PHE A 12 28.47 9.03 6.19
C PHE A 12 28.93 10.10 5.21
N THR A 13 28.70 9.84 3.92
CA THR A 13 28.75 10.89 2.90
C THR A 13 27.32 11.27 2.54
N LEU A 14 26.93 12.50 2.88
CA LEU A 14 25.71 13.11 2.34
C LEU A 14 25.98 13.43 0.87
N THR A 15 25.17 12.86 -0.01
CA THR A 15 25.30 12.98 -1.47
C THR A 15 23.95 12.82 -2.13
N ARG A 16 23.91 12.92 -3.46
CA ARG A 16 22.76 12.56 -4.27
C ARG A 16 22.99 11.22 -4.94
N PHE A 17 21.99 10.36 -4.91
CA PHE A 17 22.04 9.07 -5.57
C PHE A 17 22.07 9.27 -7.10
N TRP A 18 23.04 8.70 -7.78
CA TRP A 18 23.32 8.96 -9.18
C TRP A 18 22.17 8.62 -10.16
N ALA A 19 21.30 7.65 -9.83
CA ALA A 19 20.22 7.23 -10.69
C ALA A 19 18.94 8.09 -10.54
N THR A 20 18.66 8.60 -9.33
CA THR A 20 17.42 9.33 -9.03
C THR A 20 17.66 10.76 -8.54
N GLU A 21 18.89 11.17 -8.36
CA GLU A 21 19.28 12.46 -7.74
C GLU A 21 18.77 12.64 -6.30
N GLU A 22 18.22 11.58 -5.70
CA GLU A 22 17.70 11.62 -4.33
C GLU A 22 18.81 11.86 -3.30
N PRO A 23 18.61 12.77 -2.33
CA PRO A 23 19.56 12.98 -1.25
C PRO A 23 19.61 11.76 -0.34
N CYS A 24 20.81 11.26 -0.10
CA CYS A 24 21.05 10.08 0.69
C CYS A 24 22.34 10.16 1.51
N LEU A 25 22.40 9.35 2.55
CA LEU A 25 23.61 9.09 3.34
C LEU A 25 24.26 7.82 2.78
N ARG A 26 25.34 7.96 2.02
CA ARG A 26 26.14 6.84 1.51
C ARG A 26 27.13 6.39 2.57
N ILE A 27 27.24 5.08 2.80
CA ILE A 27 28.22 4.52 3.72
C ILE A 27 29.65 4.84 3.29
N THR A 28 30.53 4.96 4.27
CA THR A 28 31.96 5.16 4.04
C THR A 28 32.81 4.01 4.55
N ASP A 29 32.21 3.10 5.31
CA ASP A 29 32.82 1.94 5.91
C ASP A 29 31.90 0.72 5.77
N PRO A 30 32.37 -0.41 5.21
CA PRO A 30 31.59 -1.64 5.12
C PRO A 30 31.04 -2.16 6.46
N GLN A 31 31.61 -1.78 7.59
CA GLN A 31 31.12 -2.12 8.92
C GLN A 31 29.77 -1.45 9.24
N GLN A 32 29.36 -0.44 8.47
CA GLN A 32 28.07 0.24 8.60
C GLN A 32 26.90 -0.56 7.96
N ILE A 33 27.19 -1.61 7.20
CA ILE A 33 26.17 -2.46 6.54
C ILE A 33 25.28 -3.09 7.61
N GLY A 34 23.95 -2.96 7.42
CA GLY A 34 22.96 -3.51 8.33
C GLY A 34 22.34 -2.49 9.29
N MET A 35 22.63 -1.20 9.15
CA MET A 35 21.91 -0.16 9.89
C MET A 35 20.41 -0.11 9.46
N PRO A 36 19.51 0.29 10.37
CA PRO A 36 18.11 0.51 10.03
C PRO A 36 17.93 1.46 8.83
N LYS A 37 16.96 1.17 7.96
CA LYS A 37 16.62 1.98 6.78
C LYS A 37 17.69 2.05 5.69
N MET A 38 18.73 1.22 5.78
CA MET A 38 19.75 1.11 4.76
C MET A 38 19.26 0.26 3.60
N GLU A 39 19.43 0.76 2.39
CA GLU A 39 19.06 0.10 1.14
C GLU A 39 20.30 -0.20 0.30
N PHE A 40 20.34 -1.38 -0.33
CA PHE A 40 21.34 -1.70 -1.34
C PHE A 40 20.90 -1.08 -2.68
N VAL A 41 21.73 -0.21 -3.24
CA VAL A 41 21.32 0.60 -4.42
C VAL A 41 21.91 0.12 -5.75
N GLY A 42 22.65 -0.98 -5.76
CA GLY A 42 23.10 -1.64 -6.98
C GLY A 42 24.16 -0.88 -7.79
N GLY A 43 25.02 -1.63 -8.50
CA GLY A 43 26.07 -1.07 -9.34
C GLY A 43 27.47 -1.46 -8.87
N HIS A 44 27.74 -1.41 -7.59
CA HIS A 44 28.94 -1.98 -6.95
C HIS A 44 28.53 -2.85 -5.76
N PRO A 45 29.26 -3.95 -5.47
CA PRO A 45 28.86 -4.87 -4.39
C PRO A 45 28.79 -4.24 -2.99
N ASP A 46 29.28 -3.01 -2.81
CA ASP A 46 29.38 -2.35 -1.51
C ASP A 46 28.62 -1.00 -1.44
N GLU A 47 27.72 -0.70 -2.39
CA GLU A 47 26.97 0.56 -2.35
C GLU A 47 25.67 0.41 -1.57
N TYR A 48 25.67 0.96 -0.36
CA TYR A 48 24.51 1.08 0.49
C TYR A 48 24.24 2.55 0.83
N CYS A 49 22.94 2.94 0.81
CA CYS A 49 22.49 4.28 1.15
C CYS A 49 21.34 4.25 2.14
N ILE A 50 21.22 5.31 2.94
CA ILE A 50 20.01 5.65 3.68
C ILE A 50 19.41 6.89 3.00
N PHE A 51 18.29 6.77 2.31
CA PHE A 51 17.64 7.91 1.69
C PHE A 51 17.01 8.83 2.73
N LEU A 52 17.22 10.14 2.61
CA LEU A 52 16.72 11.11 3.60
C LEU A 52 15.21 11.08 3.73
N LYS A 53 14.48 10.78 2.64
CA LYS A 53 13.02 10.64 2.64
C LYS A 53 12.50 9.53 3.58
N ASN A 54 13.33 8.54 3.89
CA ASN A 54 12.98 7.43 4.76
C ASN A 54 13.23 7.73 6.25
N LEU A 55 13.85 8.89 6.55
CA LEU A 55 14.12 9.34 7.91
C LEU A 55 12.97 10.17 8.45
N THR A 56 12.68 10.00 9.74
CA THR A 56 11.74 10.86 10.47
C THR A 56 12.36 12.24 10.74
N GLU A 57 11.53 13.23 11.06
CA GLU A 57 12.00 14.57 11.45
C GLU A 57 13.01 14.54 12.61
N ALA A 58 12.80 13.64 13.58
CA ALA A 58 13.71 13.47 14.71
C ALA A 58 15.05 12.88 14.29
N GLU A 59 15.08 11.98 13.30
CA GLU A 59 16.31 11.41 12.76
C GLU A 59 17.06 12.39 11.86
N LEU A 60 16.35 13.17 11.04
CA LEU A 60 16.94 14.24 10.23
C LEU A 60 17.65 15.28 11.12
N ALA A 61 17.05 15.61 12.26
CA ALA A 61 17.64 16.53 13.23
C ALA A 61 18.92 16.00 13.93
N GLN A 62 19.21 14.71 13.84
CA GLN A 62 20.42 14.08 14.41
C GLN A 62 21.62 14.13 13.45
N ILE A 63 21.41 14.55 12.20
CA ILE A 63 22.51 14.66 11.24
C ILE A 63 23.32 15.93 11.56
N THR A 64 24.61 15.73 11.80
CA THR A 64 25.53 16.81 12.13
C THR A 64 26.74 16.83 11.20
N SER A 65 27.40 17.96 11.10
CA SER A 65 28.71 18.07 10.48
C SER A 65 29.81 17.33 11.32
N LEU A 66 30.99 17.14 10.78
CA LEU A 66 32.06 16.42 11.46
C LEU A 66 32.55 17.10 12.75
N ASP A 67 32.32 18.39 12.88
CA ASP A 67 32.59 19.18 14.11
C ASP A 67 31.45 19.17 15.12
N GLY A 68 30.37 18.40 14.82
CA GLY A 68 29.20 18.23 15.68
C GLY A 68 28.17 19.36 15.58
N ALA A 69 28.35 20.32 14.67
CA ALA A 69 27.33 21.34 14.46
C ALA A 69 26.08 20.76 13.79
N PRO A 70 24.85 21.14 14.22
CA PRO A 70 23.62 20.72 13.56
C PRO A 70 23.64 21.09 12.06
N LEU A 71 23.25 20.13 11.22
CA LEU A 71 23.15 20.34 9.78
C LEU A 71 21.68 20.26 9.37
N ASP A 72 21.17 21.33 8.79
CA ASP A 72 19.79 21.30 8.27
C ASP A 72 19.74 20.64 6.90
N VAL A 73 19.68 19.31 6.90
CA VAL A 73 19.54 18.50 5.69
C VAL A 73 18.10 18.49 5.13
N ARG A 74 17.15 19.11 5.84
CA ARG A 74 15.75 19.22 5.40
C ARG A 74 15.64 20.08 4.13
N GLU A 75 16.50 21.08 4.02
CA GLU A 75 16.54 21.92 2.82
C GLU A 75 16.98 21.10 1.60
N GLU A 76 17.96 20.23 1.71
CA GLU A 76 18.39 19.33 0.63
C GLU A 76 17.24 18.38 0.23
N LEU A 77 16.56 17.82 1.22
CA LEU A 77 15.41 16.94 0.99
C LEU A 77 14.25 17.72 0.36
N ARG A 78 13.97 18.92 0.85
CA ARG A 78 12.93 19.79 0.31
C ARG A 78 13.23 20.18 -1.13
N GLN A 79 14.45 20.60 -1.44
CA GLN A 79 14.86 20.95 -2.81
C GLN A 79 14.77 19.76 -3.78
N PHE A 80 15.06 18.56 -3.31
CA PHE A 80 14.85 17.34 -4.08
C PHE A 80 13.36 17.07 -4.33
N LEU A 81 12.55 17.11 -3.27
CA LEU A 81 11.11 16.82 -3.36
C LEU A 81 10.33 17.87 -4.15
N THR A 82 10.86 19.12 -4.27
CA THR A 82 10.19 20.24 -4.94
C THR A 82 10.76 20.57 -6.33
N GLY A 83 11.84 19.86 -6.76
CA GLY A 83 12.56 20.25 -8.01
C GLY A 83 13.43 21.49 -7.83
N LYS A 84 14.59 21.52 -8.51
CA LYS A 84 15.76 22.37 -8.20
C LYS A 84 15.56 23.89 -8.17
N ASP A 85 14.50 24.46 -8.75
CA ASP A 85 14.45 25.91 -9.00
C ASP A 85 13.09 26.59 -8.74
N ASN A 86 12.10 25.88 -8.21
CA ASN A 86 10.81 26.51 -7.93
C ASN A 86 10.23 26.03 -6.60
N PRO A 87 10.19 26.87 -5.55
CA PRO A 87 9.59 26.48 -4.29
C PRO A 87 8.09 26.26 -4.53
N MET A 88 7.71 24.98 -4.66
CA MET A 88 6.32 24.55 -4.81
C MET A 88 5.61 25.25 -5.97
N ALA A 89 5.93 24.87 -7.20
CA ALA A 89 5.28 25.40 -8.41
C ALA A 89 3.74 25.37 -8.35
N LEU A 90 3.20 24.40 -7.59
CA LEU A 90 1.75 24.24 -7.35
C LEU A 90 1.24 24.92 -6.07
N GLN A 91 2.05 25.77 -5.37
CA GLN A 91 1.68 26.30 -4.05
C GLN A 91 0.39 27.12 -4.06
N ASP A 92 0.18 27.91 -5.10
CA ASP A 92 -0.96 28.81 -5.22
C ASP A 92 -2.08 28.27 -6.14
N LYS A 93 -1.95 27.04 -6.63
CA LYS A 93 -2.93 26.44 -7.53
C LYS A 93 -3.93 25.55 -6.78
N LYS A 94 -5.16 25.58 -7.24
CA LYS A 94 -6.16 24.57 -6.88
C LYS A 94 -5.76 23.25 -7.52
N ILE A 95 -5.37 22.30 -6.69
CA ILE A 95 -4.88 20.98 -7.13
C ILE A 95 -6.06 20.04 -7.26
N MET A 96 -6.36 19.60 -8.47
CA MET A 96 -7.37 18.56 -8.67
C MET A 96 -6.86 17.21 -8.11
N PRO A 97 -7.66 16.45 -7.36
CA PRO A 97 -7.28 15.10 -6.96
C PRO A 97 -7.08 14.22 -8.20
N PRO A 98 -6.13 13.26 -8.18
CA PRO A 98 -6.01 12.34 -9.30
C PRO A 98 -7.24 11.42 -9.41
N PRO A 99 -7.53 10.86 -10.60
CA PRO A 99 -8.73 10.07 -10.84
C PRO A 99 -8.97 8.93 -9.84
N TRP A 100 -7.92 8.21 -9.46
CA TRP A 100 -7.98 7.11 -8.48
C TRP A 100 -8.27 7.55 -7.05
N MET A 101 -8.14 8.82 -6.73
CA MET A 101 -8.53 9.39 -5.44
C MET A 101 -9.92 10.01 -5.51
N ALA A 102 -10.25 10.64 -6.65
CA ALA A 102 -11.55 11.27 -6.87
C ALA A 102 -12.67 10.22 -6.92
N PHE A 103 -12.43 9.12 -7.61
CA PHE A 103 -13.39 8.03 -7.83
C PHE A 103 -12.70 6.66 -7.69
N PRO A 104 -12.34 6.25 -6.45
CA PRO A 104 -11.60 5.02 -6.22
C PRO A 104 -12.39 3.75 -6.58
N GLU A 105 -13.71 3.86 -6.79
CA GLU A 105 -14.57 2.78 -7.26
C GLU A 105 -14.49 2.57 -8.77
N ILE A 106 -13.93 3.51 -9.54
CA ILE A 106 -13.76 3.39 -10.99
C ILE A 106 -12.34 2.93 -11.29
N GLU A 107 -12.17 1.67 -11.66
CA GLU A 107 -10.87 1.11 -12.02
C GLU A 107 -10.31 1.74 -13.31
N ARG A 108 -8.98 1.74 -13.49
CA ARG A 108 -8.28 2.43 -14.59
C ARG A 108 -8.88 2.21 -15.98
N TYR A 109 -9.25 0.99 -16.32
CA TYR A 109 -9.75 0.62 -17.65
C TYR A 109 -11.28 0.48 -17.72
N SER A 110 -11.98 0.91 -16.66
CA SER A 110 -13.43 0.84 -16.58
C SER A 110 -14.10 1.73 -17.64
N ILE A 111 -15.24 1.24 -18.14
CA ILE A 111 -16.15 2.04 -18.99
C ILE A 111 -16.66 3.28 -18.25
N GLY A 112 -16.61 3.32 -16.92
CA GLY A 112 -16.98 4.47 -16.10
C GLY A 112 -16.22 5.76 -16.43
N TRP A 113 -15.05 5.63 -17.06
CA TRP A 113 -14.26 6.77 -17.58
C TRP A 113 -14.69 7.22 -18.99
N ARG A 114 -15.67 6.57 -19.59
CA ARG A 114 -16.22 6.88 -20.92
C ARG A 114 -17.71 7.18 -20.89
N MET A 115 -18.35 7.02 -19.74
CA MET A 115 -19.79 7.20 -19.55
C MET A 115 -20.09 7.69 -18.13
N GLY A 116 -20.85 8.78 -18.01
CA GLY A 116 -21.32 9.28 -16.71
C GLY A 116 -20.31 10.22 -16.01
N TYR A 117 -20.36 10.24 -14.69
CA TYR A 117 -19.59 11.22 -13.88
C TYR A 117 -18.06 11.05 -13.97
N GLY A 118 -17.59 9.85 -14.22
CA GLY A 118 -16.17 9.60 -14.43
C GLY A 118 -15.67 10.24 -15.74
N GLU A 119 -16.46 10.19 -16.81
CA GLU A 119 -16.13 10.81 -18.08
C GLU A 119 -16.00 12.33 -17.95
N ASP A 120 -16.96 12.99 -17.35
CA ASP A 120 -16.91 14.44 -17.13
C ASP A 120 -15.69 14.84 -16.32
N TYR A 121 -15.34 14.03 -15.34
CA TYR A 121 -14.18 14.29 -14.48
C TYR A 121 -12.86 14.11 -15.23
N ILE A 122 -12.68 13.00 -15.96
CA ILE A 122 -11.41 12.70 -16.62
C ILE A 122 -11.06 13.74 -17.69
N TYR A 123 -12.05 14.27 -18.42
CA TYR A 123 -11.86 15.36 -19.37
C TYR A 123 -11.42 16.64 -18.65
N ARG A 124 -12.14 17.07 -17.60
CA ARG A 124 -11.77 18.26 -16.83
C ARG A 124 -10.41 18.13 -16.17
N PHE A 125 -10.06 16.93 -15.72
CA PHE A 125 -8.75 16.62 -15.15
C PHE A 125 -7.66 16.74 -16.23
N GLY A 126 -7.90 16.23 -17.43
CA GLY A 126 -6.99 16.37 -18.58
C GLY A 126 -6.79 17.84 -18.95
N ASP A 127 -7.88 18.60 -19.14
CA ASP A 127 -7.84 20.03 -19.42
C ASP A 127 -7.07 20.80 -18.35
N TRP A 128 -7.27 20.46 -17.07
CA TRP A 128 -6.54 21.06 -15.96
C TRP A 128 -5.04 20.71 -16.01
N LEU A 129 -4.68 19.44 -16.25
CA LEU A 129 -3.28 19.04 -16.42
C LEU A 129 -2.60 19.81 -17.57
N ASP A 130 -3.34 20.11 -18.65
CA ASP A 130 -2.83 20.87 -19.80
C ASP A 130 -2.55 22.34 -19.46
N THR A 131 -3.12 22.87 -18.40
CA THR A 131 -2.78 24.21 -17.88
C THR A 131 -1.47 24.24 -17.07
N LEU A 132 -0.94 23.09 -16.71
CA LEU A 132 0.28 22.98 -15.90
C LEU A 132 1.52 23.09 -16.80
N SER A 133 2.53 23.82 -16.34
CA SER A 133 3.87 23.80 -16.94
C SER A 133 4.52 22.41 -16.78
N PRO A 134 5.57 22.09 -17.54
CA PRO A 134 6.30 20.82 -17.37
C PRO A 134 6.80 20.57 -15.94
N ASP A 135 7.28 21.60 -15.25
CA ASP A 135 7.76 21.50 -13.87
C ASP A 135 6.60 21.23 -12.89
N GLU A 136 5.47 21.91 -13.07
CA GLU A 136 4.26 21.69 -12.28
C GLU A 136 3.69 20.28 -12.49
N ARG A 137 3.73 19.75 -13.72
CA ARG A 137 3.32 18.36 -14.00
C ARG A 137 4.25 17.37 -13.32
N THR A 138 5.55 17.62 -13.33
CA THR A 138 6.55 16.79 -12.66
C THR A 138 6.34 16.81 -11.15
N GLU A 139 6.10 17.98 -10.56
CA GLU A 139 5.75 18.10 -9.14
C GLU A 139 4.44 17.35 -8.84
N TYR A 140 3.41 17.52 -9.67
CA TYR A 140 2.13 16.83 -9.47
C TYR A 140 2.27 15.30 -9.46
N ARG A 141 2.99 14.73 -10.43
CA ARG A 141 3.27 13.29 -10.50
C ARG A 141 4.02 12.79 -9.27
N THR A 142 4.94 13.58 -8.75
CA THR A 142 5.70 13.26 -7.52
C THR A 142 4.81 13.30 -6.29
N LEU A 143 3.91 14.28 -6.19
CA LEU A 143 2.97 14.42 -5.06
C LEU A 143 1.89 13.34 -5.06
N PHE A 144 1.46 12.92 -6.25
CA PHE A 144 0.38 11.97 -6.44
C PHE A 144 0.84 10.80 -7.32
N PRO A 145 1.72 9.94 -6.78
CA PRO A 145 2.16 8.75 -7.50
C PRO A 145 0.97 7.82 -7.76
N GLU A 146 0.93 7.25 -8.96
CA GLU A 146 -0.12 6.30 -9.32
C GLU A 146 -0.11 5.07 -8.41
N PRO A 147 -1.28 4.54 -8.02
CA PRO A 147 -1.33 3.28 -7.29
C PRO A 147 -0.93 2.11 -8.18
N VAL A 148 -0.57 1.00 -7.55
CA VAL A 148 -0.22 -0.24 -8.25
C VAL A 148 -1.27 -0.64 -9.28
N THR A 149 -2.56 -0.45 -8.98
CA THR A 149 -3.68 -0.74 -9.90
C THR A 149 -3.78 0.22 -11.09
N TRP A 150 -3.02 1.31 -11.07
CA TRP A 150 -2.95 2.32 -12.14
C TRP A 150 -1.57 2.41 -12.77
N LYS A 151 -0.70 1.43 -12.57
CA LYS A 151 0.67 1.39 -13.07
C LYS A 151 0.74 1.76 -14.57
N GLY A 152 1.67 2.66 -14.92
CA GLY A 152 1.84 3.21 -16.27
C GLY A 152 0.84 4.29 -16.65
N TRP A 153 0.07 4.86 -15.69
CA TRP A 153 -0.81 5.98 -15.97
C TRP A 153 -0.04 7.26 -16.35
N TRP A 154 1.08 7.50 -15.69
CA TRP A 154 1.91 8.68 -15.95
C TRP A 154 2.89 8.50 -17.10
N ASP A 155 3.09 7.29 -17.57
CA ASP A 155 3.91 6.98 -18.71
C ASP A 155 3.05 7.11 -19.98
N ASP A 156 3.53 7.84 -20.99
CA ASP A 156 2.82 8.00 -22.27
C ASP A 156 2.85 6.70 -23.13
N GLU A 157 3.41 5.63 -22.57
CA GLU A 157 3.39 4.31 -23.19
C GLU A 157 2.02 3.67 -22.94
N ASP A 158 1.25 3.58 -24.03
CA ASP A 158 0.03 2.77 -24.08
C ASP A 158 0.41 1.29 -23.89
N SER A 159 0.61 0.90 -22.63
CA SER A 159 0.87 -0.49 -22.25
C SER A 159 -0.43 -1.30 -22.38
N SER A 160 -0.94 -1.37 -23.60
CA SER A 160 -2.11 -2.16 -23.98
C SER A 160 -1.86 -3.67 -24.00
N GLU A 161 -0.80 -4.15 -23.39
CA GLU A 161 -0.68 -5.58 -23.12
C GLU A 161 -1.80 -5.96 -22.14
N VAL A 162 -2.84 -6.58 -22.69
CA VAL A 162 -3.90 -7.25 -21.96
C VAL A 162 -3.26 -8.45 -21.26
N LEU A 163 -2.69 -8.19 -20.07
CA LEU A 163 -2.22 -9.26 -19.21
C LEU A 163 -3.44 -10.10 -18.79
N GLU A 164 -3.32 -11.41 -18.85
CA GLU A 164 -4.35 -12.26 -18.24
C GLU A 164 -4.54 -11.86 -16.77
N HIS A 165 -5.80 -11.77 -16.36
CA HIS A 165 -6.22 -11.14 -15.09
C HIS A 165 -5.42 -11.59 -13.86
N GLY A 166 -5.00 -12.86 -13.81
CA GLY A 166 -4.21 -13.40 -12.71
C GLY A 166 -2.75 -12.96 -12.71
N ASP A 167 -2.14 -12.86 -13.86
CA ASP A 167 -0.73 -12.49 -13.98
C ASP A 167 -0.53 -11.01 -13.72
N PHE A 168 -1.48 -10.15 -14.15
CA PHE A 168 -1.49 -8.73 -13.81
C PHE A 168 -1.50 -8.48 -12.30
N LEU A 169 -2.35 -9.19 -11.54
CA LEU A 169 -2.43 -9.02 -10.09
C LEU A 169 -1.13 -9.41 -9.39
N VAL A 170 -0.49 -10.50 -9.82
CA VAL A 170 0.78 -10.95 -9.25
C VAL A 170 1.90 -9.97 -9.59
N ASP A 171 2.03 -9.58 -10.86
CA ASP A 171 3.11 -8.71 -11.32
C ASP A 171 2.99 -7.29 -10.78
N ALA A 172 1.77 -6.77 -10.65
CA ALA A 172 1.56 -5.42 -10.16
C ALA A 172 1.92 -5.26 -8.67
N TRP A 173 1.50 -6.23 -7.81
CA TRP A 173 1.73 -6.15 -6.36
C TRP A 173 3.00 -6.86 -5.90
N GLN A 174 3.44 -7.86 -6.66
CA GLN A 174 4.53 -8.77 -6.28
C GLN A 174 5.41 -9.04 -7.50
N PRO A 175 6.15 -8.02 -8.00
CA PRO A 175 6.98 -8.17 -9.21
C PRO A 175 8.00 -9.31 -9.11
N GLU A 176 8.36 -9.72 -7.88
CA GLU A 176 9.24 -10.88 -7.62
C GLU A 176 8.46 -12.15 -7.29
N GLY A 177 7.11 -12.13 -7.37
CA GLY A 177 6.23 -13.25 -7.05
C GLY A 177 6.18 -13.63 -5.57
N GLN A 178 6.72 -12.79 -4.68
CA GLN A 178 6.76 -13.05 -3.24
C GLN A 178 6.07 -11.92 -2.44
N PRO A 179 5.32 -12.25 -1.38
CA PRO A 179 4.78 -11.24 -0.45
C PRO A 179 5.91 -10.38 0.16
N LYS A 180 5.67 -9.08 0.27
CA LYS A 180 6.60 -8.14 0.95
C LYS A 180 6.80 -8.52 2.42
N TYR A 181 5.74 -8.95 3.08
CA TYR A 181 5.75 -9.36 4.48
C TYR A 181 5.40 -10.83 4.60
N THR A 182 6.20 -11.57 5.40
CA THR A 182 5.99 -12.99 5.65
C THR A 182 6.17 -13.30 7.14
N ARG A 183 5.63 -14.43 7.60
CA ARG A 183 5.92 -14.93 8.95
C ARG A 183 7.42 -15.12 9.17
N GLN A 184 8.16 -15.61 8.16
CA GLN A 184 9.60 -15.80 8.25
C GLN A 184 10.33 -14.47 8.41
N TRP A 185 9.97 -13.43 7.63
CA TRP A 185 10.51 -12.09 7.82
C TRP A 185 10.30 -11.60 9.26
N LEU A 186 9.08 -11.70 9.80
CA LEU A 186 8.79 -11.25 11.15
C LEU A 186 9.56 -12.02 12.22
N GLN A 187 9.72 -13.33 12.03
CA GLN A 187 10.52 -14.17 12.91
C GLN A 187 12.01 -13.77 12.91
N GLN A 188 12.55 -13.41 11.76
CA GLN A 188 13.92 -12.88 11.63
C GLN A 188 14.07 -11.53 12.33
N GLU A 189 13.10 -10.61 12.15
CA GLU A 189 13.06 -9.33 12.88
C GLU A 189 13.07 -9.55 14.40
N PHE A 190 12.21 -10.44 14.86
CA PHE A 190 12.07 -10.75 16.27
C PHE A 190 13.35 -11.41 16.86
N ALA A 191 13.92 -12.36 16.15
CA ALA A 191 15.18 -13.01 16.53
C ALA A 191 16.37 -12.04 16.58
N ALA A 192 16.37 -11.02 15.71
CA ALA A 192 17.35 -9.95 15.71
C ALA A 192 17.13 -8.87 16.79
N GLY A 193 16.14 -9.06 17.68
CA GLY A 193 15.80 -8.11 18.75
C GLY A 193 15.01 -6.88 18.30
N ARG A 194 14.63 -6.77 17.03
CA ARG A 194 13.79 -5.70 16.49
C ARG A 194 12.33 -5.99 16.75
N LYS A 195 11.91 -5.75 17.99
CA LYS A 195 10.51 -5.94 18.40
C LYS A 195 9.64 -4.87 17.76
N ARG A 196 8.56 -5.32 17.08
CA ARG A 196 7.51 -4.48 16.53
C ARG A 196 6.24 -4.59 17.36
N GLU A 197 5.49 -3.52 17.42
CA GLU A 197 4.15 -3.55 18.01
C GLU A 197 3.24 -4.46 17.18
N LEU A 198 2.44 -5.29 17.86
CA LEU A 198 1.49 -6.18 17.22
C LEU A 198 0.06 -5.67 17.44
N CYS A 199 -0.63 -5.37 16.34
CA CYS A 199 -2.07 -5.06 16.36
C CYS A 199 -2.85 -6.36 16.12
N LEU A 200 -3.21 -7.06 17.19
CA LEU A 200 -4.00 -8.29 17.11
C LEU A 200 -5.48 -7.93 16.91
N PHE A 201 -6.07 -8.44 15.83
CA PHE A 201 -7.48 -8.29 15.53
C PHE A 201 -8.14 -9.66 15.31
N TRP A 202 -9.42 -9.77 15.62
CA TRP A 202 -10.28 -10.89 15.32
C TRP A 202 -11.74 -10.52 15.60
N GLY A 203 -12.66 -11.15 14.88
CA GLY A 203 -14.09 -10.80 14.92
C GLY A 203 -14.42 -9.70 13.93
N HIS A 204 -15.72 -9.50 13.70
CA HIS A 204 -16.23 -8.59 12.68
C HIS A 204 -17.48 -7.83 13.16
N GLN A 205 -17.75 -7.86 14.45
CA GLN A 205 -18.90 -7.15 15.01
C GLN A 205 -18.54 -5.69 15.26
N PRO A 206 -19.43 -4.74 14.94
CA PRO A 206 -19.31 -3.36 15.37
C PRO A 206 -19.24 -3.28 16.90
N SER A 207 -18.60 -2.24 17.42
CA SER A 207 -18.65 -1.93 18.85
C SER A 207 -20.06 -1.45 19.27
N GLU A 208 -20.39 -1.61 20.54
CA GLU A 208 -21.71 -1.22 21.07
C GLU A 208 -21.98 0.28 20.95
N ASP A 209 -20.93 1.11 20.99
CA ASP A 209 -20.98 2.56 20.84
C ASP A 209 -20.91 3.04 19.38
N GLY A 210 -20.88 2.12 18.42
CA GLY A 210 -20.81 2.40 16.99
C GLY A 210 -19.44 2.91 16.50
N GLN A 211 -18.43 3.00 17.37
CA GLN A 211 -17.09 3.41 16.95
C GLN A 211 -16.41 2.32 16.12
N LEU A 212 -15.63 2.76 15.14
CA LEU A 212 -14.82 1.88 14.34
C LEU A 212 -13.68 1.29 15.18
N THR A 213 -13.55 -0.02 15.16
CA THR A 213 -12.51 -0.73 15.91
C THR A 213 -11.71 -1.64 14.96
N LYS A 214 -10.67 -2.27 15.48
CA LYS A 214 -9.85 -3.22 14.71
C LYS A 214 -10.64 -4.41 14.12
N SER A 215 -11.91 -4.61 14.47
CA SER A 215 -12.79 -5.58 13.81
C SER A 215 -13.04 -5.24 12.34
N CYS A 216 -12.90 -3.98 11.93
CA CYS A 216 -13.02 -3.55 10.54
C CYS A 216 -11.92 -4.13 9.63
N LEU A 217 -10.80 -4.59 10.20
CA LEU A 217 -9.73 -5.27 9.47
C LEU A 217 -10.11 -6.69 9.02
N SER A 218 -11.17 -7.25 9.60
CA SER A 218 -11.65 -8.59 9.24
C SER A 218 -12.19 -8.64 7.80
N GLN A 219 -11.99 -9.77 7.13
CA GLN A 219 -12.62 -10.05 5.84
C GLN A 219 -14.16 -10.17 5.94
N TRP A 220 -14.69 -10.37 7.15
CA TRP A 220 -16.11 -10.50 7.43
C TRP A 220 -16.79 -9.19 7.84
N TRP A 221 -16.02 -8.09 7.94
CA TRP A 221 -16.59 -6.77 8.22
C TRP A 221 -17.48 -6.34 7.05
N MET A 222 -18.74 -5.99 7.37
CA MET A 222 -19.72 -5.55 6.39
C MET A 222 -19.46 -4.10 6.02
N GLU A 223 -18.96 -3.90 4.83
CA GLU A 223 -18.73 -2.61 4.21
C GLU A 223 -18.69 -2.79 2.71
N ASP A 224 -19.57 -2.10 2.02
CA ASP A 224 -19.71 -2.22 0.57
C ASP A 224 -18.50 -1.62 -0.16
N PHE A 225 -18.07 -2.31 -1.19
CA PHE A 225 -17.10 -1.80 -2.14
C PHE A 225 -17.36 -2.38 -3.54
N TYR A 226 -16.76 -1.76 -4.53
CA TYR A 226 -17.08 -1.99 -5.93
C TYR A 226 -15.83 -2.35 -6.72
N THR A 227 -16.02 -3.14 -7.77
CA THR A 227 -15.06 -3.33 -8.87
C THR A 227 -15.80 -2.98 -10.17
N THR A 228 -15.08 -2.94 -11.29
CA THR A 228 -15.72 -2.78 -12.61
C THR A 228 -16.78 -3.86 -12.89
N ALA A 229 -16.60 -5.05 -12.33
CA ALA A 229 -17.48 -6.19 -12.59
C ALA A 229 -18.70 -6.22 -11.66
N ASP A 230 -18.53 -5.93 -10.37
CA ASP A 230 -19.55 -6.21 -9.36
C ASP A 230 -19.44 -5.31 -8.12
N SER A 231 -20.45 -5.38 -7.25
CA SER A 231 -20.45 -4.86 -5.89
C SER A 231 -20.36 -6.00 -4.88
N TYR A 232 -19.69 -5.73 -3.76
CA TYR A 232 -19.47 -6.71 -2.71
C TYR A 232 -19.82 -6.12 -1.34
N LEU A 233 -20.48 -6.92 -0.51
CA LEU A 233 -20.89 -6.55 0.86
C LEU A 233 -19.74 -6.68 1.88
N CYS A 234 -18.73 -7.47 1.57
CA CYS A 234 -17.56 -7.69 2.43
C CYS A 234 -16.46 -8.42 1.66
N MET A 235 -15.26 -8.42 2.23
CA MET A 235 -14.08 -9.08 1.64
C MET A 235 -14.22 -10.60 1.48
N GLU A 236 -14.92 -11.28 2.39
CA GLU A 236 -15.16 -12.73 2.25
C GLU A 236 -15.99 -13.02 1.00
N GLN A 237 -17.01 -12.18 0.70
CA GLN A 237 -17.81 -12.32 -0.53
C GLN A 237 -16.95 -12.12 -1.78
N TYR A 238 -16.13 -11.08 -1.80
CA TYR A 238 -15.21 -10.83 -2.89
C TYR A 238 -14.26 -12.02 -3.11
N MET A 239 -13.58 -12.47 -2.05
CA MET A 239 -12.63 -13.58 -2.12
C MET A 239 -13.26 -14.87 -2.63
N MET A 240 -14.50 -15.17 -2.21
CA MET A 240 -15.20 -16.38 -2.65
C MET A 240 -15.70 -16.25 -4.10
N ALA A 241 -16.17 -15.06 -4.51
CA ALA A 241 -16.56 -14.79 -5.89
C ALA A 241 -15.35 -14.85 -6.85
N ALA A 242 -14.25 -14.21 -6.48
CA ALA A 242 -13.00 -14.26 -7.24
C ALA A 242 -12.43 -15.69 -7.35
N LYS A 243 -12.57 -16.49 -6.27
CA LYS A 243 -12.23 -17.91 -6.34
C LYS A 243 -13.10 -18.66 -7.35
N ALA A 244 -14.42 -18.45 -7.36
CA ALA A 244 -15.30 -19.10 -8.30
C ALA A 244 -14.99 -18.69 -9.74
N GLU A 245 -14.66 -17.43 -9.97
CA GLU A 245 -14.25 -16.89 -11.26
C GLU A 245 -12.92 -17.50 -11.75
N LEU A 246 -11.91 -17.57 -10.87
CA LEU A 246 -10.61 -18.20 -11.17
C LEU A 246 -10.75 -19.63 -11.69
N PHE A 247 -11.75 -20.37 -11.19
CA PHE A 247 -12.02 -21.76 -11.61
C PHE A 247 -13.15 -21.87 -12.64
N GLY A 248 -13.65 -20.76 -13.19
CA GLY A 248 -14.68 -20.72 -14.23
C GLY A 248 -16.09 -21.15 -13.77
N ASP A 249 -16.35 -21.19 -12.46
CA ASP A 249 -17.64 -21.59 -11.90
C ASP A 249 -18.60 -20.41 -11.78
N LYS A 250 -19.12 -19.95 -12.91
CA LYS A 250 -20.03 -18.80 -12.97
C LYS A 250 -21.31 -19.01 -12.14
N GLU A 251 -21.82 -20.24 -12.08
CA GLU A 251 -23.05 -20.53 -11.31
C GLU A 251 -22.84 -20.30 -9.80
N ILE A 252 -21.76 -20.81 -9.24
CA ILE A 252 -21.42 -20.58 -7.82
C ILE A 252 -21.07 -19.11 -7.57
N ARG A 253 -20.36 -18.44 -8.50
CA ARG A 253 -20.09 -17.01 -8.40
C ARG A 253 -21.38 -16.19 -8.30
N ASP A 254 -22.37 -16.44 -9.18
CA ASP A 254 -23.63 -15.72 -9.17
C ASP A 254 -24.44 -15.99 -7.88
N GLN A 255 -24.37 -17.20 -7.33
CA GLN A 255 -24.98 -17.50 -6.03
C GLN A 255 -24.29 -16.74 -4.89
N ILE A 256 -22.98 -16.63 -4.90
CA ILE A 256 -22.19 -15.89 -3.91
C ILE A 256 -22.58 -14.39 -3.95
N LEU A 257 -22.62 -13.78 -5.13
CA LEU A 257 -22.95 -12.36 -5.29
C LEU A 257 -24.37 -12.01 -4.82
N LYS A 258 -25.32 -12.94 -4.93
CA LYS A 258 -26.69 -12.76 -4.45
C LYS A 258 -26.90 -13.09 -2.97
N CYS A 259 -25.87 -13.61 -2.32
CA CYS A 259 -25.95 -14.05 -0.93
C CYS A 259 -25.47 -12.96 0.04
N SER A 260 -26.27 -12.63 1.04
CA SER A 260 -25.90 -11.70 2.13
C SER A 260 -25.49 -12.42 3.44
N ASP A 261 -25.72 -13.72 3.54
CA ASP A 261 -25.30 -14.49 4.71
C ASP A 261 -23.85 -14.95 4.58
N GLN A 262 -23.02 -14.45 5.46
CA GLN A 262 -21.55 -14.69 5.45
C GLN A 262 -21.19 -16.18 5.59
N LYS A 263 -21.93 -16.94 6.42
CA LYS A 263 -21.68 -18.37 6.59
C LYS A 263 -22.02 -19.14 5.32
N GLN A 264 -23.10 -18.73 4.65
CA GLN A 264 -23.52 -19.31 3.39
C GLN A 264 -22.57 -18.94 2.26
N ILE A 265 -22.07 -17.70 2.19
CA ILE A 265 -21.01 -17.27 1.25
C ILE A 265 -19.80 -18.21 1.37
N LYS A 266 -19.29 -18.42 2.57
CA LYS A 266 -18.16 -19.33 2.81
C LYS A 266 -18.48 -20.77 2.42
N ALA A 267 -19.70 -21.23 2.68
CA ALA A 267 -20.14 -22.58 2.29
C ALA A 267 -20.21 -22.75 0.77
N LEU A 268 -20.67 -21.73 0.04
CA LEU A 268 -20.66 -21.70 -1.43
C LEU A 268 -19.24 -21.72 -1.99
N GLY A 269 -18.34 -20.92 -1.45
CA GLY A 269 -16.92 -20.92 -1.84
C GLY A 269 -16.20 -22.27 -1.68
N ARG A 270 -16.71 -23.16 -0.79
CA ARG A 270 -16.22 -24.53 -0.66
C ARG A 270 -16.78 -25.47 -1.73
N LYS A 271 -17.85 -25.09 -2.43
CA LYS A 271 -18.51 -25.88 -3.46
C LYS A 271 -18.02 -25.54 -4.88
N VAL A 272 -17.07 -24.61 -5.01
CA VAL A 272 -16.50 -24.22 -6.31
C VAL A 272 -15.99 -25.45 -7.05
N ARG A 273 -16.51 -25.68 -8.24
CA ARG A 273 -16.13 -26.78 -9.14
C ARG A 273 -14.80 -26.48 -9.80
N GLY A 274 -14.09 -27.53 -10.18
CA GLY A 274 -12.79 -27.38 -10.86
C GLY A 274 -11.67 -26.86 -9.96
N PHE A 275 -11.88 -26.80 -8.65
CA PHE A 275 -10.90 -26.29 -7.70
C PHE A 275 -9.59 -27.05 -7.74
N ASP A 276 -8.48 -26.33 -7.92
CA ASP A 276 -7.10 -26.81 -7.81
C ASP A 276 -6.36 -26.02 -6.72
N GLN A 277 -5.84 -26.75 -5.74
CA GLN A 277 -5.15 -26.13 -4.60
C GLN A 277 -3.89 -25.37 -5.02
N LYS A 278 -3.13 -25.86 -6.02
CA LYS A 278 -1.89 -25.21 -6.47
C LYS A 278 -2.18 -23.90 -7.18
N VAL A 279 -3.22 -23.88 -8.01
CA VAL A 279 -3.69 -22.67 -8.68
C VAL A 279 -4.19 -21.65 -7.63
N TRP A 280 -5.02 -22.12 -6.68
CA TRP A 280 -5.49 -21.25 -5.62
C TRP A 280 -4.35 -20.67 -4.76
N ASP A 281 -3.35 -21.47 -4.43
CA ASP A 281 -2.20 -21.02 -3.64
C ASP A 281 -1.35 -19.99 -4.37
N LYS A 282 -1.31 -20.03 -5.70
CA LYS A 282 -0.63 -19.03 -6.53
C LYS A 282 -1.35 -17.67 -6.48
N PHE A 283 -2.68 -17.65 -6.53
CA PHE A 283 -3.45 -16.42 -6.74
C PHE A 283 -4.14 -15.85 -5.49
N LYS A 284 -4.41 -16.65 -4.47
CA LYS A 284 -5.21 -16.26 -3.30
C LYS A 284 -4.71 -14.99 -2.61
N TYR A 285 -3.39 -14.81 -2.51
CA TYR A 285 -2.80 -13.67 -1.82
C TYR A 285 -3.01 -12.37 -2.63
N ALA A 286 -2.76 -12.41 -3.93
CA ALA A 286 -3.01 -11.28 -4.83
C ALA A 286 -4.51 -10.90 -4.87
N ILE A 287 -5.41 -11.88 -4.88
CA ILE A 287 -6.87 -11.65 -4.77
C ILE A 287 -7.19 -10.89 -3.49
N VAL A 288 -6.63 -11.31 -2.35
CA VAL A 288 -6.90 -10.65 -1.06
C VAL A 288 -6.26 -9.26 -0.98
N LEU A 289 -5.09 -9.06 -1.58
CA LEU A 289 -4.48 -7.73 -1.71
C LEU A 289 -5.41 -6.79 -2.47
N LEU A 290 -5.84 -7.18 -3.67
CA LEU A 290 -6.68 -6.36 -4.52
C LEU A 290 -8.04 -6.04 -3.88
N GLY A 291 -8.71 -7.03 -3.31
CA GLY A 291 -9.98 -6.80 -2.63
C GLY A 291 -9.86 -5.86 -1.42
N ASN A 292 -8.79 -5.99 -0.62
CA ASN A 292 -8.54 -5.05 0.47
C ASN A 292 -8.15 -3.66 -0.05
N TRP A 293 -7.43 -3.57 -1.16
CA TRP A 293 -7.22 -2.28 -1.83
C TRP A 293 -8.55 -1.60 -2.13
N HIS A 294 -9.49 -2.27 -2.80
CA HIS A 294 -10.81 -1.71 -3.09
C HIS A 294 -11.59 -1.34 -1.83
N LYS A 295 -11.63 -2.23 -0.84
CA LYS A 295 -12.30 -1.97 0.43
C LYS A 295 -11.79 -0.71 1.12
N PHE A 296 -10.48 -0.57 1.27
CA PHE A 296 -9.87 0.50 2.04
C PHE A 296 -9.65 1.79 1.23
N SER A 297 -9.49 1.73 -0.09
CA SER A 297 -9.38 2.93 -0.92
C SER A 297 -10.73 3.64 -1.08
N GLN A 298 -11.82 2.87 -1.17
CA GLN A 298 -13.17 3.41 -1.38
C GLN A 298 -13.85 3.89 -0.10
N ASN A 299 -13.46 3.35 1.07
CA ASN A 299 -14.07 3.67 2.35
C ASN A 299 -13.11 4.50 3.22
N ARG A 300 -13.34 5.82 3.26
CA ARG A 300 -12.45 6.77 3.91
C ARG A 300 -12.21 6.45 5.39
N GLU A 301 -13.27 6.17 6.16
CA GLU A 301 -13.14 5.87 7.59
C GLU A 301 -12.31 4.59 7.83
N LEU A 302 -12.52 3.55 7.01
CA LEU A 302 -11.73 2.33 7.07
C LEU A 302 -10.27 2.60 6.70
N ARG A 303 -10.02 3.41 5.68
CA ARG A 303 -8.68 3.82 5.25
C ARG A 303 -7.96 4.57 6.37
N GLU A 304 -8.61 5.55 6.97
CA GLU A 304 -8.05 6.32 8.09
C GLU A 304 -7.74 5.40 9.28
N PHE A 305 -8.61 4.44 9.58
CA PHE A 305 -8.35 3.44 10.61
C PHE A 305 -7.11 2.58 10.28
N LEU A 306 -7.04 2.05 9.06
CA LEU A 306 -5.90 1.22 8.64
C LEU A 306 -4.58 2.02 8.71
N LEU A 307 -4.57 3.27 8.24
CA LEU A 307 -3.41 4.15 8.29
C LEU A 307 -3.03 4.51 9.75
N SER A 308 -4.01 4.66 10.65
CA SER A 308 -3.76 4.95 12.08
C SER A 308 -3.03 3.83 12.81
N THR A 309 -3.01 2.60 12.27
CA THR A 309 -2.23 1.49 12.84
C THR A 309 -0.72 1.70 12.73
N GLY A 310 -0.26 2.79 12.06
CA GLY A 310 1.15 3.18 11.97
C GLY A 310 2.00 2.09 11.34
N ASP A 311 3.07 1.69 12.03
CA ASP A 311 3.99 0.64 11.58
C ASP A 311 3.82 -0.68 12.35
N SER A 312 2.72 -0.81 13.10
CA SER A 312 2.42 -2.05 13.80
C SER A 312 2.22 -3.22 12.83
N VAL A 313 2.63 -4.40 13.24
CA VAL A 313 2.33 -5.63 12.50
C VAL A 313 0.88 -6.01 12.73
N LEU A 314 0.11 -6.08 11.67
CA LEU A 314 -1.29 -6.49 11.73
C LEU A 314 -1.37 -8.02 11.83
N VAL A 315 -2.14 -8.52 12.80
CA VAL A 315 -2.17 -9.94 13.13
C VAL A 315 -3.60 -10.42 13.27
N GLU A 316 -4.03 -11.29 12.34
CA GLU A 316 -5.32 -11.97 12.50
C GLU A 316 -5.21 -13.07 13.57
N ALA A 317 -5.63 -12.74 14.79
CA ALA A 317 -5.58 -13.64 15.94
C ALA A 317 -6.78 -14.59 15.97
N SER A 318 -7.02 -15.27 14.84
CA SER A 318 -8.04 -16.30 14.70
C SER A 318 -7.53 -17.62 15.28
N PRO A 319 -8.23 -18.22 16.28
CA PRO A 319 -7.83 -19.52 16.82
C PRO A 319 -8.09 -20.69 15.85
N TYR A 320 -8.87 -20.44 14.79
CA TYR A 320 -9.33 -21.47 13.85
C TYR A 320 -8.65 -21.42 12.49
N ASP A 321 -8.07 -20.26 12.09
CA ASP A 321 -7.49 -20.07 10.78
C ASP A 321 -5.96 -20.13 10.82
N ALA A 322 -5.41 -21.10 10.10
CA ALA A 322 -3.95 -21.28 10.00
C ALA A 322 -3.36 -20.67 8.72
N ILE A 323 -4.21 -20.18 7.79
CA ILE A 323 -3.78 -19.59 6.53
C ILE A 323 -3.81 -18.08 6.65
N TRP A 324 -4.99 -17.51 6.87
CA TRP A 324 -5.16 -16.06 6.96
C TRP A 324 -4.77 -15.52 8.34
N GLY A 325 -4.94 -16.32 9.40
CA GLY A 325 -4.60 -15.98 10.79
C GLY A 325 -3.40 -16.76 11.35
N ILE A 326 -3.17 -16.55 12.63
CA ILE A 326 -2.04 -17.17 13.38
C ILE A 326 -2.40 -18.47 14.08
N ARG A 327 -3.66 -18.92 14.02
CA ARG A 327 -4.20 -20.09 14.75
C ARG A 327 -3.98 -20.02 16.27
N LEU A 328 -4.06 -18.82 16.83
CA LEU A 328 -4.03 -18.51 18.26
C LEU A 328 -5.04 -17.40 18.54
N ALA A 329 -5.68 -17.45 19.70
CA ALA A 329 -6.54 -16.36 20.15
C ALA A 329 -5.71 -15.17 20.62
N ALA A 330 -6.23 -13.94 20.46
CA ALA A 330 -5.55 -12.71 20.90
C ALA A 330 -5.25 -12.70 22.42
N SER A 331 -6.05 -13.42 23.22
CA SER A 331 -5.85 -13.59 24.66
C SER A 331 -4.74 -14.58 25.02
N SER A 332 -4.23 -15.36 24.06
CA SER A 332 -3.12 -16.29 24.30
C SER A 332 -1.81 -15.52 24.44
N PRO A 333 -1.02 -15.74 25.52
CA PRO A 333 0.32 -15.16 25.63
C PRO A 333 1.23 -15.51 24.45
N GLU A 334 1.04 -16.66 23.83
CA GLU A 334 1.79 -17.09 22.64
C GLU A 334 1.51 -16.23 21.40
N ALA A 335 0.37 -15.54 21.34
CA ALA A 335 0.05 -14.65 20.21
C ALA A 335 1.01 -13.47 20.08
N GLN A 336 1.66 -13.06 21.18
CA GLN A 336 2.67 -12.01 21.22
C GLN A 336 4.06 -12.46 20.74
N ASP A 337 4.23 -13.75 20.47
CA ASP A 337 5.51 -14.34 20.07
C ASP A 337 5.38 -14.96 18.67
N PRO A 338 5.87 -14.30 17.60
CA PRO A 338 5.80 -14.81 16.22
C PRO A 338 6.47 -16.19 16.04
N MET A 339 7.38 -16.57 16.95
CA MET A 339 8.03 -17.88 16.92
C MET A 339 7.07 -19.02 17.28
N LYS A 340 5.98 -18.70 18.00
CA LYS A 340 4.97 -19.65 18.47
C LYS A 340 3.71 -19.71 17.62
N TRP A 341 3.60 -18.83 16.61
CA TRP A 341 2.44 -18.84 15.74
C TRP A 341 2.29 -20.16 14.99
N ARG A 342 1.06 -20.63 14.91
CA ARG A 342 0.68 -21.91 14.29
C ARG A 342 0.06 -21.71 12.90
N GLY A 343 -0.11 -20.47 12.47
CA GLY A 343 -0.64 -20.04 11.17
C GLY A 343 0.28 -19.05 10.46
N GLN A 344 -0.10 -18.70 9.24
CA GLN A 344 0.73 -17.90 8.31
C GLN A 344 0.52 -16.40 8.42
N ASN A 345 -0.62 -15.95 8.99
CA ASN A 345 -1.01 -14.54 9.08
C ASN A 345 -1.11 -13.81 7.72
N LEU A 346 -1.53 -14.50 6.67
CA LEU A 346 -1.54 -13.90 5.33
C LEU A 346 -2.44 -12.66 5.24
N LEU A 347 -3.58 -12.61 5.97
CA LEU A 347 -4.44 -11.43 5.98
C LEU A 347 -3.75 -10.23 6.62
N GLY A 348 -3.10 -10.42 7.77
CA GLY A 348 -2.38 -9.34 8.42
C GLY A 348 -1.29 -8.76 7.53
N PHE A 349 -0.52 -9.59 6.84
CA PHE A 349 0.52 -9.15 5.92
C PHE A 349 -0.04 -8.47 4.67
N ALA A 350 -1.14 -8.99 4.10
CA ALA A 350 -1.80 -8.33 2.98
C ALA A 350 -2.32 -6.94 3.35
N LEU A 351 -2.91 -6.76 4.53
CA LEU A 351 -3.34 -5.47 5.03
C LEU A 351 -2.17 -4.49 5.26
N MET A 352 -1.00 -4.98 5.68
CA MET A 352 0.19 -4.15 5.80
C MET A 352 0.66 -3.65 4.43
N GLU A 353 0.67 -4.49 3.39
CA GLU A 353 1.02 -4.09 2.03
C GLU A 353 0.01 -3.06 1.48
N VAL A 354 -1.28 -3.28 1.68
CA VAL A 354 -2.32 -2.31 1.31
C VAL A 354 -2.16 -0.99 2.08
N ARG A 355 -1.85 -1.04 3.37
CA ARG A 355 -1.57 0.15 4.19
C ARG A 355 -0.38 0.95 3.66
N ASP A 356 0.70 0.27 3.30
CA ASP A 356 1.89 0.91 2.75
C ASP A 356 1.56 1.62 1.43
N GLU A 357 0.81 0.95 0.56
CA GLU A 357 0.40 1.51 -0.72
C GLU A 357 -0.55 2.70 -0.54
N LEU A 358 -1.56 2.58 0.31
CA LEU A 358 -2.45 3.69 0.63
C LEU A 358 -1.68 4.88 1.20
N ARG A 359 -0.75 4.65 2.14
CA ARG A 359 0.11 5.71 2.70
C ARG A 359 0.87 6.43 1.60
N ARG A 360 1.46 5.67 0.67
CA ARG A 360 2.25 6.21 -0.44
C ARG A 360 1.41 7.10 -1.37
N VAL A 361 0.23 6.65 -1.74
CA VAL A 361 -0.59 7.37 -2.73
C VAL A 361 -1.45 8.48 -2.14
N THR A 362 -1.78 8.44 -0.83
CA THR A 362 -2.65 9.44 -0.19
C THR A 362 -1.91 10.44 0.69
N GLN A 363 -0.58 10.36 0.80
CA GLN A 363 0.22 11.22 1.69
C GLN A 363 -0.02 12.73 1.49
N ASN A 364 -0.37 13.14 0.28
CA ASN A 364 -0.61 14.53 -0.10
C ASN A 364 -2.10 14.85 -0.33
N GLU A 365 -3.02 13.98 0.09
CA GLU A 365 -4.47 14.15 -0.11
C GLU A 365 -5.00 15.49 0.40
N MET A 366 -4.45 16.00 1.50
CA MET A 366 -4.84 17.30 2.08
C MET A 366 -4.51 18.51 1.20
N ARG A 367 -3.69 18.36 0.17
CA ARG A 367 -3.38 19.41 -0.81
C ARG A 367 -4.43 19.52 -1.90
N CYS A 368 -5.30 18.53 -2.05
CA CYS A 368 -6.32 18.50 -3.09
C CYS A 368 -7.47 19.45 -2.79
N ASP A 369 -7.91 20.16 -3.80
CA ASP A 369 -9.18 20.91 -3.77
C ASP A 369 -10.33 19.98 -4.17
N TRP A 370 -10.93 19.34 -3.20
CA TRP A 370 -12.05 18.41 -3.37
C TRP A 370 -13.32 19.04 -3.96
N SER A 371 -13.43 20.39 -3.93
CA SER A 371 -14.55 21.08 -4.57
C SER A 371 -14.55 20.92 -6.10
N THR A 372 -13.40 20.52 -6.68
CA THR A 372 -13.25 20.28 -8.12
C THR A 372 -13.86 18.96 -8.59
N VAL A 373 -14.12 18.01 -7.68
CA VAL A 373 -14.65 16.67 -8.05
C VAL A 373 -16.07 16.75 -8.59
N TRP A 374 -16.94 17.52 -7.93
CA TRP A 374 -18.38 17.59 -8.24
C TRP A 374 -18.80 18.91 -8.89
N GLN A 375 -17.90 19.62 -9.58
CA GLN A 375 -18.28 20.80 -10.35
C GLN A 375 -19.10 20.36 -11.56
N LYS A 376 -20.32 20.96 -11.69
CA LYS A 376 -21.18 20.80 -12.88
C LYS A 376 -20.78 21.77 -13.97
#